data_bfc47002c53c49ccce1ab38ea101cca7
#
_entry.id   bfc47002c53c49ccce1ab38ea101cca7
#
_cell.length_a   1.000
_cell.length_b   1.000
_cell.length_c   1.000
_cell.angle_alpha   90.00
_cell.angle_beta   90.00
_cell.angle_gamma   90.00
#
_symmetry.space_group_name_H-M   'P 1'
#
loop_
_entity.id
_entity.type
_entity.pdbx_description
1 polymer ?
#
loop_
_entity_poly.entity_id
_entity_poly.type
_entity_poly.pdbx_seq_one_letter_code
_entity_poly.pdbx_strand_id
1 'polypeptide(L)'
;MTTSPLLPLTAADLPPLAPELVLIGSAFALMILDLFVSNRNKIVTHLFSLAALAVVLFMLATGVGGQGEVFHGMFVRDTAADVMKTGIVLLSGLTLIYGWRYLRDRNLFQGENPVLSLFGTAGMMILVSAGSLLMVYLGLELLALCSYALVASNRENGLASEAAMKYIVLGSLASGLLLYGMSLIYGATGSLHLDVIRDAIPHSEERVLLITGAVFMIAGVAFKLGAAPFHMWLPDVYQGAPAPIALFISSAPKLAAFGMAYRLLEMGVGPLSTELQLLIAGLAAVSLVIGNLMAIAQSNLKRMLAFSTVSHIGFLLMGIAGGGSQGYAAALFYALAYAIMSTAAFGAIIALSRAGFEAENIEDFKGLNARNPWMAGLVLCIMASLAGIPPFLGFWTKLAVLGAAVNGGLLWLAILGVLCAVVGCFYYLRVIKVMYFDEPVGEAMPRNNDRVLGVVLGVNALALLALGLAWNPIMVWCQQAFAHLA
;
A
#
# COMPACT_ATOMS: atom_id res chain seq x y z
N MET A 1 -15.17 26.26 28.26
CA MET A 1 -13.86 25.66 27.87
C MET A 1 -13.04 25.46 29.14
N THR A 2 -13.16 24.30 29.77
CA THR A 2 -12.30 23.92 30.88
C THR A 2 -11.09 23.21 30.26
N THR A 3 -9.98 23.92 30.09
CA THR A 3 -8.69 23.32 29.78
C THR A 3 -8.30 22.43 30.97
N SER A 4 -8.54 21.13 30.83
CA SER A 4 -7.91 20.16 31.72
C SER A 4 -6.40 20.40 31.63
N PRO A 5 -5.68 20.57 32.76
CA PRO A 5 -4.23 20.68 32.70
C PRO A 5 -3.70 19.45 31.99
N LEU A 6 -2.92 19.65 30.93
CA LEU A 6 -2.23 18.58 30.23
C LEU A 6 -1.40 17.83 31.27
N LEU A 7 -1.88 16.64 31.67
CA LEU A 7 -1.10 15.79 32.57
C LEU A 7 0.22 15.44 31.83
N PRO A 8 1.36 15.57 32.50
CA PRO A 8 2.64 15.24 31.87
C PRO A 8 2.61 13.76 31.46
N LEU A 9 3.06 13.48 30.23
CA LEU A 9 3.26 12.11 29.74
C LEU A 9 4.12 11.35 30.75
N THR A 10 3.60 10.25 31.24
CA THR A 10 4.32 9.33 32.11
C THR A 10 4.89 8.16 31.31
N ALA A 11 5.92 7.50 31.82
CA ALA A 11 6.45 6.29 31.19
C ALA A 11 5.38 5.16 31.10
N ALA A 12 4.34 5.24 31.94
CA ALA A 12 3.22 4.29 31.94
C ALA A 12 2.28 4.46 30.71
N ASP A 13 2.33 5.61 30.04
CA ASP A 13 1.48 5.90 28.87
C ASP A 13 2.11 5.47 27.54
N LEU A 14 3.41 5.08 27.55
CA LEU A 14 4.15 4.74 26.34
C LEU A 14 4.04 3.30 25.81
N PRO A 15 3.57 2.29 26.58
CA PRO A 15 3.56 0.90 26.13
C PRO A 15 2.88 0.66 24.77
N PRO A 16 1.73 1.28 24.43
CA PRO A 16 1.10 1.08 23.12
C PRO A 16 1.98 1.53 21.93
N LEU A 17 2.91 2.46 22.16
CA LEU A 17 3.87 2.98 21.17
C LEU A 17 5.13 2.09 21.03
N ALA A 18 5.29 1.05 21.85
CA ALA A 18 6.52 0.27 21.90
C ALA A 18 6.98 -0.26 20.52
N PRO A 19 6.12 -0.80 19.62
CA PRO A 19 6.56 -1.25 18.30
C PRO A 19 7.15 -0.12 17.46
N GLU A 20 6.54 1.07 17.45
CA GLU A 20 7.01 2.25 16.72
C GLU A 20 8.32 2.78 17.30
N LEU A 21 8.44 2.84 18.63
CA LEU A 21 9.67 3.29 19.30
C LEU A 21 10.85 2.35 18.99
N VAL A 22 10.62 1.04 19.00
CA VAL A 22 11.64 0.05 18.63
C VAL A 22 12.05 0.21 17.18
N LEU A 23 11.09 0.40 16.27
CA LEU A 23 11.40 0.58 14.84
C LEU A 23 12.17 1.87 14.57
N ILE A 24 11.72 3.00 15.12
CA ILE A 24 12.37 4.31 14.96
C ILE A 24 13.77 4.28 15.61
N GLY A 25 13.88 3.74 16.82
CA GLY A 25 15.17 3.57 17.51
C GLY A 25 16.14 2.69 16.71
N SER A 26 15.64 1.61 16.10
CA SER A 26 16.43 0.75 15.22
C SER A 26 16.85 1.48 13.94
N ALA A 27 16.00 2.32 13.36
CA ALA A 27 16.34 3.11 12.18
C ALA A 27 17.47 4.12 12.48
N PHE A 28 17.42 4.83 13.61
CA PHE A 28 18.49 5.70 14.06
C PHE A 28 19.78 4.93 14.39
N ALA A 29 19.67 3.80 15.09
CA ALA A 29 20.82 2.93 15.36
C ALA A 29 21.47 2.43 14.07
N LEU A 30 20.67 2.03 13.09
CA LEU A 30 21.15 1.60 11.77
C LEU A 30 21.85 2.75 11.02
N MET A 31 21.30 3.96 11.07
CA MET A 31 21.89 5.13 10.44
C MET A 31 23.29 5.43 11.00
N ILE A 32 23.48 5.29 12.32
CA ILE A 32 24.79 5.46 12.96
C ILE A 32 25.71 4.28 12.63
N LEU A 33 25.19 3.05 12.70
CA LEU A 33 25.96 1.82 12.42
C LEU A 33 26.48 1.83 10.98
N ASP A 34 25.69 2.31 10.02
CA ASP A 34 26.08 2.31 8.61
C ASP A 34 27.31 3.18 8.32
N LEU A 35 27.58 4.21 9.13
CA LEU A 35 28.79 5.05 9.02
C LEU A 35 30.09 4.24 9.26
N PHE A 36 30.01 3.17 10.04
CA PHE A 36 31.15 2.31 10.38
C PHE A 36 31.23 1.05 9.50
N VAL A 37 30.20 0.78 8.71
CA VAL A 37 30.14 -0.41 7.84
C VAL A 37 30.70 -0.08 6.46
N SER A 38 31.77 -0.76 6.08
CA SER A 38 32.36 -0.62 4.73
C SER A 38 31.38 -1.08 3.65
N ASN A 39 31.53 -0.53 2.43
CA ASN A 39 30.68 -0.90 1.28
C ASN A 39 30.72 -2.41 0.96
N ARG A 40 31.80 -3.11 1.32
CA ARG A 40 31.92 -4.57 1.13
C ARG A 40 31.01 -5.35 2.09
N ASN A 41 30.72 -4.82 3.28
CA ASN A 41 30.02 -5.50 4.36
C ASN A 41 28.58 -5.01 4.58
N LYS A 42 27.98 -4.31 3.59
CA LYS A 42 26.60 -3.81 3.67
C LYS A 42 25.53 -4.88 3.93
N ILE A 43 25.90 -6.16 3.91
CA ILE A 43 25.02 -7.26 4.38
C ILE A 43 24.65 -7.08 5.86
N VAL A 44 25.50 -6.45 6.67
CA VAL A 44 25.24 -6.20 8.10
C VAL A 44 24.08 -5.24 8.27
N THR A 45 24.07 -4.12 7.52
CA THR A 45 22.96 -3.16 7.51
C THR A 45 21.66 -3.78 7.04
N HIS A 46 21.72 -4.64 6.03
CA HIS A 46 20.54 -5.37 5.55
C HIS A 46 19.98 -6.34 6.59
N LEU A 47 20.84 -7.17 7.20
CA LEU A 47 20.41 -8.12 8.24
C LEU A 47 19.90 -7.42 9.49
N PHE A 48 20.51 -6.31 9.89
CA PHE A 48 20.02 -5.50 11.01
C PHE A 48 18.60 -4.97 10.74
N SER A 49 18.34 -4.44 9.54
CA SER A 49 17.00 -3.95 9.19
C SER A 49 15.95 -5.05 9.17
N LEU A 50 16.29 -6.25 8.68
CA LEU A 50 15.40 -7.42 8.74
C LEU A 50 15.16 -7.86 10.19
N ALA A 51 16.19 -7.88 11.04
CA ALA A 51 16.06 -8.22 12.44
C ALA A 51 15.17 -7.20 13.18
N ALA A 52 15.30 -5.91 12.91
CA ALA A 52 14.44 -4.88 13.47
C ALA A 52 12.97 -5.10 13.11
N LEU A 53 12.67 -5.36 11.82
CA LEU A 53 11.31 -5.66 11.38
C LEU A 53 10.78 -6.97 11.98
N ALA A 54 11.62 -8.01 12.12
CA ALA A 54 11.24 -9.26 12.76
C ALA A 54 10.88 -9.08 14.25
N VAL A 55 11.65 -8.25 14.99
CA VAL A 55 11.34 -7.89 16.38
C VAL A 55 10.01 -7.17 16.49
N VAL A 56 9.77 -6.18 15.63
CA VAL A 56 8.49 -5.44 15.60
C VAL A 56 7.33 -6.38 15.26
N LEU A 57 7.50 -7.27 14.28
CA LEU A 57 6.48 -8.27 13.93
C LEU A 57 6.18 -9.20 15.12
N PHE A 58 7.21 -9.64 15.84
CA PHE A 58 7.04 -10.44 17.05
C PHE A 58 6.29 -9.67 18.13
N MET A 59 6.60 -8.38 18.35
CA MET A 59 5.89 -7.55 19.33
C MET A 59 4.40 -7.39 18.99
N LEU A 60 4.08 -7.20 17.71
CA LEU A 60 2.70 -7.13 17.24
C LEU A 60 1.96 -8.46 17.42
N ALA A 61 2.60 -9.57 17.05
CA ALA A 61 2.02 -10.91 17.19
C ALA A 61 1.78 -11.33 18.65
N THR A 62 2.62 -10.89 19.56
CA THR A 62 2.49 -11.19 21.01
C THR A 62 1.70 -10.14 21.79
N GLY A 63 1.27 -9.05 21.13
CA GLY A 63 0.52 -7.97 21.79
C GLY A 63 1.34 -7.15 22.79
N VAL A 64 2.67 -7.16 22.68
CA VAL A 64 3.54 -6.37 23.57
C VAL A 64 3.17 -4.88 23.52
N GLY A 65 3.01 -4.27 24.68
CA GLY A 65 2.58 -2.89 24.86
C GLY A 65 1.07 -2.71 24.97
N GLY A 66 0.28 -3.72 24.54
CA GLY A 66 -1.19 -3.67 24.61
C GLY A 66 -1.80 -2.66 23.64
N GLN A 67 -3.13 -2.61 23.62
CA GLN A 67 -3.92 -1.60 22.93
C GLN A 67 -4.17 -0.40 23.85
N GLY A 68 -4.39 0.77 23.28
CA GLY A 68 -4.65 1.98 24.05
C GLY A 68 -4.36 3.27 23.29
N GLU A 69 -4.60 4.36 23.97
CA GLU A 69 -4.38 5.71 23.48
C GLU A 69 -3.15 6.34 24.11
N VAL A 70 -2.40 7.10 23.33
CA VAL A 70 -1.22 7.85 23.79
C VAL A 70 -1.35 9.30 23.29
N PHE A 71 -0.65 10.23 23.94
CA PHE A 71 -0.70 11.65 23.61
C PHE A 71 -2.13 12.21 23.61
N HIS A 72 -2.91 11.89 24.68
CA HIS A 72 -4.31 12.33 24.82
C HIS A 72 -5.20 11.94 23.63
N GLY A 73 -5.07 10.72 23.10
CA GLY A 73 -5.86 10.21 21.98
C GLY A 73 -5.31 10.61 20.59
N MET A 74 -4.17 11.33 20.51
CA MET A 74 -3.57 11.63 19.19
C MET A 74 -3.04 10.38 18.49
N PHE A 75 -2.61 9.37 19.26
CA PHE A 75 -2.19 8.07 18.76
C PHE A 75 -3.06 6.98 19.38
N VAL A 76 -3.65 6.12 18.54
CA VAL A 76 -4.58 5.07 18.96
C VAL A 76 -4.09 3.72 18.41
N ARG A 77 -3.78 2.79 19.34
CA ARG A 77 -3.50 1.42 18.99
C ARG A 77 -4.73 0.57 19.26
N ASP A 78 -5.45 0.23 18.21
CA ASP A 78 -6.63 -0.63 18.23
C ASP A 78 -6.40 -1.89 17.36
N THR A 79 -7.38 -2.78 17.32
CA THR A 79 -7.31 -4.02 16.54
C THR A 79 -7.09 -3.74 15.05
N ALA A 80 -7.73 -2.71 14.50
CA ALA A 80 -7.56 -2.33 13.10
C ALA A 80 -6.12 -1.89 12.80
N ALA A 81 -5.53 -1.08 13.69
CA ALA A 81 -4.13 -0.68 13.60
C ALA A 81 -3.19 -1.89 13.65
N ASP A 82 -3.38 -2.82 14.60
CA ASP A 82 -2.52 -4.00 14.76
C ASP A 82 -2.56 -4.93 13.53
N VAL A 83 -3.74 -5.14 12.92
CA VAL A 83 -3.89 -5.90 11.67
C VAL A 83 -3.12 -5.23 10.54
N MET A 84 -3.32 -3.91 10.35
CA MET A 84 -2.63 -3.17 9.29
C MET A 84 -1.12 -3.10 9.51
N LYS A 85 -0.65 -2.84 10.74
CA LYS A 85 0.78 -2.83 11.09
C LYS A 85 1.45 -4.16 10.81
N THR A 86 0.79 -5.27 11.15
CA THR A 86 1.31 -6.62 10.88
C THR A 86 1.53 -6.82 9.39
N GLY A 87 0.56 -6.44 8.55
CA GLY A 87 0.70 -6.47 7.10
C GLY A 87 1.81 -5.55 6.58
N ILE A 88 1.89 -4.31 7.08
CA ILE A 88 2.90 -3.31 6.68
C ILE A 88 4.32 -3.82 6.98
N VAL A 89 4.57 -4.31 8.21
CA VAL A 89 5.89 -4.77 8.63
C VAL A 89 6.33 -6.01 7.85
N LEU A 90 5.42 -6.96 7.64
CA LEU A 90 5.67 -8.16 6.84
C LEU A 90 6.04 -7.80 5.39
N LEU A 91 5.27 -6.94 4.75
CA LEU A 91 5.49 -6.50 3.36
C LEU A 91 6.77 -5.68 3.21
N SER A 92 7.10 -4.83 4.19
CA SER A 92 8.36 -4.09 4.22
C SER A 92 9.56 -5.04 4.34
N GLY A 93 9.47 -6.08 5.17
CA GLY A 93 10.48 -7.13 5.27
C GLY A 93 10.66 -7.90 3.95
N LEU A 94 9.56 -8.29 3.30
CA LEU A 94 9.60 -8.93 1.98
C LEU A 94 10.26 -8.03 0.93
N THR A 95 9.97 -6.72 0.95
CA THR A 95 10.61 -5.76 0.03
C THR A 95 12.13 -5.74 0.19
N LEU A 96 12.61 -5.71 1.42
CA LEU A 96 14.06 -5.74 1.68
C LEU A 96 14.68 -7.05 1.16
N ILE A 97 14.04 -8.20 1.39
CA ILE A 97 14.52 -9.50 0.92
C ILE A 97 14.58 -9.54 -0.61
N TYR A 98 13.51 -9.13 -1.30
CA TYR A 98 13.48 -9.07 -2.77
C TYR A 98 14.53 -8.11 -3.34
N GLY A 99 14.75 -6.97 -2.66
CA GLY A 99 15.60 -5.89 -3.14
C GLY A 99 17.10 -6.13 -2.98
N TRP A 100 17.52 -6.95 -2.00
CA TRP A 100 18.92 -7.07 -1.60
C TRP A 100 19.87 -7.33 -2.77
N ARG A 101 19.67 -8.43 -3.47
CA ARG A 101 20.59 -8.84 -4.54
C ARG A 101 20.47 -7.92 -5.76
N TYR A 102 19.25 -7.55 -6.11
CA TYR A 102 18.99 -6.65 -7.22
C TYR A 102 19.74 -5.32 -7.08
N LEU A 103 19.65 -4.68 -5.92
CA LEU A 103 20.31 -3.39 -5.67
C LEU A 103 21.83 -3.55 -5.56
N ARG A 104 22.30 -4.62 -4.93
CA ARG A 104 23.74 -4.89 -4.78
C ARG A 104 24.43 -5.13 -6.12
N ASP A 105 23.86 -6.00 -6.97
CA ASP A 105 24.47 -6.38 -8.25
C ASP A 105 24.48 -5.20 -9.26
N ARG A 106 23.71 -4.14 -8.99
CA ARG A 106 23.68 -2.89 -9.76
C ARG A 106 24.42 -1.72 -9.10
N ASN A 107 25.11 -1.97 -7.99
CA ASN A 107 25.75 -0.96 -7.16
C ASN A 107 24.80 0.16 -6.66
N LEU A 108 23.50 -0.15 -6.55
CA LEU A 108 22.46 0.75 -6.05
C LEU A 108 22.19 0.56 -4.55
N PHE A 109 22.75 -0.46 -3.92
CA PHE A 109 22.58 -0.68 -2.49
C PHE A 109 23.48 0.27 -1.72
N GLN A 110 22.86 1.33 -1.23
CA GLN A 110 23.46 2.28 -0.28
C GLN A 110 22.87 2.01 1.11
N GLY A 111 23.61 2.33 2.19
CA GLY A 111 23.10 2.20 3.56
C GLY A 111 21.85 3.04 3.84
N GLU A 112 21.63 4.09 3.05
CA GLU A 112 20.43 4.92 3.08
C GLU A 112 19.15 4.14 2.73
N ASN A 113 19.23 3.16 1.81
CA ASN A 113 18.04 2.43 1.34
C ASN A 113 17.30 1.68 2.48
N PRO A 114 17.95 0.84 3.31
CA PRO A 114 17.27 0.19 4.43
C PRO A 114 16.86 1.19 5.52
N VAL A 115 17.63 2.26 5.78
CA VAL A 115 17.26 3.30 6.75
C VAL A 115 15.98 4.01 6.34
N LEU A 116 15.88 4.46 5.09
CA LEU A 116 14.68 5.11 4.54
C LEU A 116 13.49 4.15 4.51
N SER A 117 13.73 2.85 4.25
CA SER A 117 12.68 1.84 4.29
C SER A 117 12.13 1.65 5.71
N LEU A 118 12.98 1.65 6.75
CA LEU A 118 12.54 1.57 8.14
C LEU A 118 11.77 2.82 8.58
N PHE A 119 12.25 4.03 8.24
CA PHE A 119 11.52 5.26 8.54
C PHE A 119 10.19 5.35 7.78
N GLY A 120 10.17 4.95 6.49
CA GLY A 120 8.93 4.85 5.73
C GLY A 120 7.94 3.87 6.36
N THR A 121 8.44 2.73 6.88
CA THR A 121 7.62 1.75 7.61
C THR A 121 7.08 2.32 8.92
N ALA A 122 7.91 3.07 9.66
CA ALA A 122 7.46 3.78 10.88
C ALA A 122 6.38 4.81 10.56
N GLY A 123 6.55 5.59 9.47
CA GLY A 123 5.54 6.54 8.98
C GLY A 123 4.21 5.84 8.66
N MET A 124 4.25 4.66 8.03
CA MET A 124 3.06 3.85 7.76
C MET A 124 2.39 3.36 9.05
N MET A 125 3.16 2.91 10.05
CA MET A 125 2.62 2.45 11.34
C MET A 125 1.97 3.60 12.12
N ILE A 126 2.59 4.78 12.13
CA ILE A 126 2.03 6.01 12.72
C ILE A 126 0.72 6.38 12.02
N LEU A 127 0.70 6.35 10.70
CA LEU A 127 -0.46 6.74 9.88
C LEU A 127 -1.71 5.89 10.19
N VAL A 128 -1.54 4.58 10.32
CA VAL A 128 -2.68 3.67 10.62
C VAL A 128 -3.11 3.74 12.08
N SER A 129 -2.32 4.33 12.97
CA SER A 129 -2.63 4.57 14.38
C SER A 129 -2.99 6.02 14.69
N ALA A 130 -3.17 6.87 13.68
CA ALA A 130 -3.47 8.27 13.92
C ALA A 130 -4.86 8.46 14.53
N GLY A 131 -4.92 9.13 15.68
CA GLY A 131 -6.15 9.61 16.33
C GLY A 131 -6.38 11.12 16.15
N SER A 132 -5.50 11.79 15.40
CA SER A 132 -5.63 13.23 15.12
C SER A 132 -5.17 13.57 13.71
N LEU A 133 -5.66 14.69 13.17
CA LEU A 133 -5.24 15.22 11.87
C LEU A 133 -3.72 15.45 11.81
N LEU A 134 -3.12 15.89 12.92
CA LEU A 134 -1.69 16.11 13.01
C LEU A 134 -0.89 14.80 12.84
N MET A 135 -1.31 13.72 13.52
CA MET A 135 -0.64 12.42 13.41
C MET A 135 -0.83 11.80 12.02
N VAL A 136 -1.99 11.98 11.39
CA VAL A 136 -2.19 11.60 9.98
C VAL A 136 -1.17 12.29 9.09
N TYR A 137 -1.00 13.60 9.25
CA TYR A 137 -0.06 14.37 8.42
C TYR A 137 1.39 13.96 8.67
N LEU A 138 1.81 13.81 9.93
CA LEU A 138 3.17 13.41 10.27
C LEU A 138 3.53 12.02 9.72
N GLY A 139 2.65 11.03 9.89
CA GLY A 139 2.85 9.68 9.34
C GLY A 139 2.89 9.68 7.81
N LEU A 140 2.01 10.46 7.17
CA LEU A 140 1.96 10.61 5.73
C LEU A 140 3.24 11.23 5.17
N GLU A 141 3.71 12.33 5.75
CA GLU A 141 4.91 13.03 5.26
C GLU A 141 6.19 12.22 5.52
N LEU A 142 6.31 11.55 6.65
CA LEU A 142 7.44 10.65 6.89
C LEU A 142 7.52 9.55 5.83
N LEU A 143 6.40 8.91 5.51
CA LEU A 143 6.32 7.93 4.42
C LEU A 143 6.61 8.56 3.06
N ALA A 144 6.10 9.77 2.80
CA ALA A 144 6.23 10.43 1.50
C ALA A 144 7.69 10.83 1.23
N LEU A 145 8.35 11.51 2.17
CA LEU A 145 9.75 11.95 2.03
C LEU A 145 10.71 10.77 1.85
N CYS A 146 10.51 9.67 2.63
CA CYS A 146 11.28 8.45 2.45
C CYS A 146 11.07 7.84 1.07
N SER A 147 9.82 7.80 0.58
CA SER A 147 9.48 7.25 -0.73
C SER A 147 10.09 8.08 -1.86
N TYR A 148 10.08 9.41 -1.76
CA TYR A 148 10.68 10.31 -2.76
C TYR A 148 12.20 10.07 -2.87
N ALA A 149 12.88 9.99 -1.72
CA ALA A 149 14.30 9.73 -1.68
C ALA A 149 14.65 8.33 -2.23
N LEU A 150 13.85 7.30 -1.93
CA LEU A 150 14.03 5.96 -2.47
C LEU A 150 13.87 5.92 -3.99
N VAL A 151 12.87 6.60 -4.57
CA VAL A 151 12.70 6.69 -6.03
C VAL A 151 13.90 7.36 -6.69
N ALA A 152 14.44 8.41 -6.06
CA ALA A 152 15.63 9.14 -6.52
C ALA A 152 16.96 8.39 -6.28
N SER A 153 16.95 7.17 -5.69
CA SER A 153 18.18 6.46 -5.32
C SER A 153 19.09 6.11 -6.49
N ASN A 154 18.55 5.92 -7.70
CA ASN A 154 19.31 5.74 -8.93
C ASN A 154 19.55 7.10 -9.63
N ARG A 155 20.43 7.92 -9.07
CA ARG A 155 20.66 9.32 -9.47
C ARG A 155 21.21 9.49 -10.90
N GLU A 156 21.91 8.48 -11.42
CA GLU A 156 22.49 8.51 -12.77
C GLU A 156 21.47 8.17 -13.86
N ASN A 157 20.32 7.63 -13.48
CA ASN A 157 19.25 7.28 -14.44
C ASN A 157 18.28 8.47 -14.59
N GLY A 158 18.21 9.04 -15.80
CA GLY A 158 17.35 10.18 -16.09
C GLY A 158 15.87 9.87 -15.88
N LEU A 159 15.40 8.64 -16.19
CA LEU A 159 14.01 8.23 -15.96
C LEU A 159 13.66 8.16 -14.47
N ALA A 160 14.59 7.67 -13.63
CA ALA A 160 14.40 7.62 -12.18
C ALA A 160 14.36 9.04 -11.59
N SER A 161 15.24 9.94 -12.05
CA SER A 161 15.25 11.33 -11.62
C SER A 161 13.99 12.08 -12.03
N GLU A 162 13.50 11.88 -13.26
CA GLU A 162 12.24 12.46 -13.74
C GLU A 162 11.04 11.92 -12.93
N ALA A 163 11.00 10.61 -12.69
CA ALA A 163 9.96 9.98 -11.87
C ALA A 163 9.94 10.54 -10.44
N ALA A 164 11.11 10.72 -9.81
CA ALA A 164 11.24 11.32 -8.49
C ALA A 164 10.74 12.77 -8.47
N MET A 165 11.12 13.57 -9.45
CA MET A 165 10.65 14.97 -9.57
C MET A 165 9.13 15.05 -9.72
N LYS A 166 8.53 14.24 -10.60
CA LYS A 166 7.07 14.17 -10.74
C LYS A 166 6.40 13.74 -9.43
N TYR A 167 6.99 12.76 -8.73
CA TYR A 167 6.43 12.26 -7.48
C TYR A 167 6.47 13.32 -6.37
N ILE A 168 7.58 14.06 -6.23
CA ILE A 168 7.72 15.16 -5.26
C ILE A 168 6.72 16.28 -5.58
N VAL A 169 6.68 16.76 -6.82
CA VAL A 169 5.84 17.91 -7.19
C VAL A 169 4.36 17.61 -7.03
N LEU A 170 3.91 16.47 -7.59
CA LEU A 170 2.49 16.08 -7.48
C LEU A 170 2.12 15.67 -6.05
N GLY A 171 3.07 15.05 -5.33
CA GLY A 171 2.88 14.67 -3.93
C GLY A 171 2.74 15.88 -3.02
N SER A 172 3.60 16.88 -3.16
CA SER A 172 3.52 18.13 -2.37
C SER A 172 2.23 18.89 -2.64
N LEU A 173 1.76 18.90 -3.90
CA LEU A 173 0.46 19.48 -4.23
C LEU A 173 -0.69 18.73 -3.52
N ALA A 174 -0.66 17.39 -3.52
CA ALA A 174 -1.68 16.60 -2.85
C ALA A 174 -1.64 16.75 -1.33
N SER A 175 -0.44 16.83 -0.73
CA SER A 175 -0.28 17.16 0.70
C SER A 175 -0.84 18.54 1.03
N GLY A 176 -0.64 19.52 0.15
CA GLY A 176 -1.22 20.86 0.30
C GLY A 176 -2.76 20.85 0.27
N LEU A 177 -3.37 20.08 -0.64
CA LEU A 177 -4.82 19.89 -0.69
C LEU A 177 -5.33 19.22 0.59
N LEU A 178 -4.65 18.17 1.07
CA LEU A 178 -5.00 17.49 2.31
C LEU A 178 -4.95 18.43 3.50
N LEU A 179 -3.85 19.20 3.66
CA LEU A 179 -3.69 20.17 4.74
C LEU A 179 -4.76 21.28 4.69
N TYR A 180 -5.08 21.74 3.48
CA TYR A 180 -6.14 22.72 3.33
C TYR A 180 -7.49 22.17 3.78
N GLY A 181 -7.81 20.92 3.40
CA GLY A 181 -8.99 20.22 3.88
C GLY A 181 -9.01 20.09 5.42
N MET A 182 -7.89 19.68 6.02
CA MET A 182 -7.75 19.59 7.48
C MET A 182 -7.94 20.95 8.16
N SER A 183 -7.42 22.03 7.56
CA SER A 183 -7.60 23.40 8.08
C SER A 183 -9.06 23.84 8.07
N LEU A 184 -9.82 23.50 7.02
CA LEU A 184 -11.26 23.78 6.94
C LEU A 184 -12.06 23.02 8.00
N ILE A 185 -11.74 21.73 8.20
CA ILE A 185 -12.35 20.92 9.26
C ILE A 185 -12.03 21.51 10.64
N TYR A 186 -10.75 21.86 10.88
CA TYR A 186 -10.36 22.53 12.12
C TYR A 186 -11.10 23.87 12.32
N GLY A 187 -11.23 24.66 11.27
CA GLY A 187 -11.97 25.94 11.32
C GLY A 187 -13.44 25.76 11.71
N ALA A 188 -14.07 24.67 11.26
CA ALA A 188 -15.47 24.38 11.55
C ALA A 188 -15.70 23.71 12.92
N THR A 189 -14.72 22.97 13.44
CA THR A 189 -14.88 22.14 14.66
C THR A 189 -14.05 22.61 15.84
N GLY A 190 -12.99 23.39 15.59
CA GLY A 190 -12.05 23.86 16.62
C GLY A 190 -11.15 22.78 17.18
N SER A 191 -11.11 21.56 16.57
CA SER A 191 -10.33 20.42 17.07
C SER A 191 -9.48 19.77 16.00
N LEU A 192 -8.36 19.17 16.44
CA LEU A 192 -7.52 18.29 15.61
C LEU A 192 -7.76 16.80 15.91
N HIS A 193 -8.43 16.45 17.00
CA HIS A 193 -8.73 15.09 17.41
C HIS A 193 -9.92 14.54 16.60
N LEU A 194 -9.76 13.33 16.04
CA LEU A 194 -10.74 12.74 15.12
C LEU A 194 -12.07 12.42 15.80
N ASP A 195 -12.05 11.95 17.04
CA ASP A 195 -13.23 11.70 17.87
C ASP A 195 -14.01 12.98 18.16
N VAL A 196 -13.31 14.04 18.60
CA VAL A 196 -13.94 15.34 18.87
C VAL A 196 -14.50 15.97 17.58
N ILE A 197 -13.80 15.84 16.45
CA ILE A 197 -14.30 16.28 15.14
C ILE A 197 -15.59 15.54 14.80
N ARG A 198 -15.61 14.20 14.95
CA ARG A 198 -16.76 13.35 14.67
C ARG A 198 -17.98 13.77 15.48
N ASP A 199 -17.79 14.04 16.76
CA ASP A 199 -18.86 14.45 17.68
C ASP A 199 -19.33 15.88 17.40
N ALA A 200 -18.46 16.78 16.93
CA ALA A 200 -18.81 18.17 16.63
C ALA A 200 -19.62 18.34 15.32
N ILE A 201 -19.40 17.48 14.33
CA ILE A 201 -20.01 17.60 12.98
C ILE A 201 -21.54 17.67 13.01
N PRO A 202 -22.29 16.81 13.75
CA PRO A 202 -23.75 16.90 13.79
C PRO A 202 -24.30 18.19 14.37
N HIS A 203 -23.51 18.89 15.18
CA HIS A 203 -23.89 20.11 15.90
C HIS A 203 -23.37 21.41 15.25
N SER A 204 -22.56 21.29 14.19
CA SER A 204 -21.97 22.44 13.51
C SER A 204 -22.93 23.08 12.51
N GLU A 205 -23.02 24.39 12.55
CA GLU A 205 -23.76 25.19 11.55
C GLU A 205 -22.95 25.35 10.24
N GLU A 206 -21.64 25.11 10.28
CA GLU A 206 -20.68 25.30 9.16
C GLU A 206 -20.66 24.12 8.18
N ARG A 207 -21.84 23.64 7.76
CA ARG A 207 -21.99 22.43 6.93
C ARG A 207 -21.19 22.48 5.61
N VAL A 208 -21.20 23.66 4.94
CA VAL A 208 -20.48 23.85 3.66
C VAL A 208 -18.97 23.74 3.88
N LEU A 209 -18.47 24.32 4.97
CA LEU A 209 -17.06 24.27 5.30
C LEU A 209 -16.59 22.83 5.59
N LEU A 210 -17.41 22.07 6.34
CA LEU A 210 -17.16 20.66 6.65
C LEU A 210 -17.13 19.79 5.39
N ILE A 211 -18.13 19.90 4.52
CA ILE A 211 -18.18 19.13 3.27
C ILE A 211 -17.00 19.51 2.36
N THR A 212 -16.69 20.80 2.21
CA THR A 212 -15.57 21.27 1.41
C THR A 212 -14.25 20.74 1.95
N GLY A 213 -14.04 20.79 3.27
CA GLY A 213 -12.86 20.24 3.94
C GLY A 213 -12.72 18.73 3.72
N ALA A 214 -13.81 17.98 3.86
CA ALA A 214 -13.84 16.54 3.61
C ALA A 214 -13.52 16.20 2.14
N VAL A 215 -14.02 16.96 1.16
CA VAL A 215 -13.70 16.78 -0.26
C VAL A 215 -12.21 16.98 -0.53
N PHE A 216 -11.58 18.01 0.04
CA PHE A 216 -10.13 18.21 -0.09
C PHE A 216 -9.32 17.09 0.60
N MET A 217 -9.77 16.59 1.75
CA MET A 217 -9.15 15.44 2.40
C MET A 217 -9.26 14.17 1.53
N ILE A 218 -10.43 13.93 0.92
CA ILE A 218 -10.63 12.81 -0.02
C ILE A 218 -9.70 12.93 -1.21
N ALA A 219 -9.45 14.12 -1.75
CA ALA A 219 -8.50 14.32 -2.85
C ALA A 219 -7.07 13.89 -2.44
N GLY A 220 -6.62 14.24 -1.23
CA GLY A 220 -5.33 13.80 -0.70
C GLY A 220 -5.26 12.28 -0.49
N VAL A 221 -6.31 11.66 0.05
CA VAL A 221 -6.44 10.20 0.19
C VAL A 221 -6.41 9.51 -1.17
N ALA A 222 -7.19 10.03 -2.14
CA ALA A 222 -7.27 9.50 -3.50
C ALA A 222 -5.92 9.56 -4.20
N PHE A 223 -5.16 10.65 -4.05
CA PHE A 223 -3.78 10.75 -4.55
C PHE A 223 -2.89 9.67 -3.94
N LYS A 224 -2.89 9.49 -2.61
CA LYS A 224 -2.02 8.52 -1.93
C LYS A 224 -2.35 7.09 -2.31
N LEU A 225 -3.62 6.76 -2.44
CA LEU A 225 -4.07 5.48 -2.98
C LEU A 225 -3.69 5.31 -4.46
N GLY A 226 -3.71 6.39 -5.24
CA GLY A 226 -3.52 6.37 -6.68
C GLY A 226 -4.84 6.20 -7.44
N ALA A 227 -5.93 6.74 -6.91
CA ALA A 227 -7.24 6.75 -7.56
C ALA A 227 -7.31 7.80 -8.67
N ALA A 228 -8.04 7.52 -9.74
CA ALA A 228 -8.30 8.51 -10.78
C ALA A 228 -9.31 9.57 -10.26
N PRO A 229 -9.09 10.88 -10.60
CA PRO A 229 -8.10 11.43 -11.53
C PRO A 229 -6.70 11.68 -10.92
N PHE A 230 -6.47 11.46 -9.63
CA PHE A 230 -5.23 11.78 -8.90
C PHE A 230 -4.10 10.74 -9.08
N HIS A 231 -4.22 9.83 -10.05
CA HIS A 231 -3.32 8.69 -10.28
C HIS A 231 -2.09 8.98 -11.14
N MET A 232 -1.95 10.19 -11.72
CA MET A 232 -1.01 10.49 -12.80
C MET A 232 0.47 10.25 -12.43
N TRP A 233 0.83 10.32 -11.15
CA TRP A 233 2.17 10.03 -10.66
C TRP A 233 2.56 8.54 -10.75
N LEU A 234 1.56 7.65 -10.68
CA LEU A 234 1.74 6.21 -10.43
C LEU A 234 2.45 5.50 -11.59
N PRO A 235 2.04 5.66 -12.88
CA PRO A 235 2.70 4.98 -14.00
C PRO A 235 4.15 5.41 -14.18
N ASP A 236 4.44 6.68 -14.02
CA ASP A 236 5.78 7.23 -14.22
C ASP A 236 6.73 6.79 -13.07
N VAL A 237 6.23 6.79 -11.82
CA VAL A 237 7.00 6.35 -10.66
C VAL A 237 7.27 4.84 -10.69
N TYR A 238 6.27 4.01 -11.03
CA TYR A 238 6.47 2.57 -11.09
C TYR A 238 7.41 2.16 -12.21
N GLN A 239 7.36 2.84 -13.35
CA GLN A 239 8.26 2.58 -14.47
C GLN A 239 9.67 3.09 -14.19
N GLY A 240 9.82 4.31 -13.69
CA GLY A 240 11.12 4.97 -13.52
C GLY A 240 11.91 4.51 -12.28
N ALA A 241 11.22 4.09 -11.20
CA ALA A 241 11.90 3.61 -10.02
C ALA A 241 12.58 2.25 -10.25
N PRO A 242 13.71 1.96 -9.55
CA PRO A 242 14.26 0.61 -9.47
C PRO A 242 13.17 -0.38 -9.03
N ALA A 243 13.15 -1.59 -9.61
CA ALA A 243 12.07 -2.55 -9.38
C ALA A 243 11.77 -2.85 -7.89
N PRO A 244 12.77 -2.97 -6.98
CA PRO A 244 12.51 -3.13 -5.54
C PRO A 244 11.84 -1.91 -4.89
N ILE A 245 12.13 -0.72 -5.38
CA ILE A 245 11.50 0.50 -4.87
C ILE A 245 10.06 0.62 -5.39
N ALA A 246 9.82 0.25 -6.65
CA ALA A 246 8.47 0.13 -7.19
C ALA A 246 7.66 -0.92 -6.42
N LEU A 247 8.25 -2.06 -6.03
CA LEU A 247 7.66 -3.07 -5.15
C LEU A 247 7.27 -2.46 -3.79
N PHE A 248 8.19 -1.72 -3.15
CA PHE A 248 7.89 -1.04 -1.88
C PHE A 248 6.67 -0.13 -2.02
N ILE A 249 6.67 0.79 -2.98
CA ILE A 249 5.61 1.80 -3.15
C ILE A 249 4.27 1.17 -3.54
N SER A 250 4.29 0.04 -4.25
CA SER A 250 3.08 -0.64 -4.71
C SER A 250 2.41 -1.53 -3.68
N SER A 251 3.07 -1.85 -2.57
CA SER A 251 2.61 -2.83 -1.57
C SER A 251 2.22 -2.17 -0.23
N ALA A 252 3.11 -2.15 0.75
CA ALA A 252 2.83 -1.67 2.11
C ALA A 252 2.22 -0.24 2.18
N PRO A 253 2.68 0.77 1.39
CA PRO A 253 2.06 2.08 1.37
C PRO A 253 0.60 2.11 0.94
N LYS A 254 0.12 1.14 0.15
CA LYS A 254 -1.30 1.05 -0.22
C LYS A 254 -2.17 0.61 0.95
N LEU A 255 -1.65 -0.31 1.77
CA LEU A 255 -2.31 -0.72 3.01
C LEU A 255 -2.34 0.44 4.02
N ALA A 256 -1.24 1.20 4.16
CA ALA A 256 -1.20 2.38 5.01
C ALA A 256 -2.14 3.51 4.52
N ALA A 257 -2.25 3.71 3.21
CA ALA A 257 -3.18 4.68 2.63
C ALA A 257 -4.65 4.27 2.83
N PHE A 258 -4.97 2.96 2.83
CA PHE A 258 -6.27 2.48 3.28
C PHE A 258 -6.51 2.83 4.75
N GLY A 259 -5.53 2.61 5.63
CA GLY A 259 -5.62 3.00 7.04
C GLY A 259 -5.85 4.49 7.23
N MET A 260 -5.16 5.35 6.44
CA MET A 260 -5.42 6.78 6.40
C MET A 260 -6.87 7.10 5.99
N ALA A 261 -7.38 6.43 4.94
CA ALA A 261 -8.77 6.59 4.53
C ALA A 261 -9.74 6.24 5.65
N TYR A 262 -9.52 5.12 6.33
CA TYR A 262 -10.35 4.71 7.47
C TYR A 262 -10.31 5.74 8.61
N ARG A 263 -9.11 6.18 9.04
CA ARG A 263 -8.98 7.17 10.12
C ARG A 263 -9.66 8.49 9.78
N LEU A 264 -9.48 9.00 8.58
CA LEU A 264 -10.07 10.27 8.17
C LEU A 264 -11.56 10.17 7.88
N LEU A 265 -11.98 9.17 7.08
CA LEU A 265 -13.34 9.11 6.54
C LEU A 265 -14.35 8.52 7.53
N GLU A 266 -13.95 7.51 8.31
CA GLU A 266 -14.85 6.87 9.27
C GLU A 266 -14.70 7.48 10.66
N MET A 267 -13.46 7.53 11.18
CA MET A 267 -13.22 7.98 12.55
C MET A 267 -13.30 9.51 12.68
N GLY A 268 -12.96 10.26 11.61
CA GLY A 268 -12.99 11.72 11.62
C GLY A 268 -14.32 12.29 11.11
N VAL A 269 -14.59 12.12 9.81
CA VAL A 269 -15.77 12.75 9.16
C VAL A 269 -16.91 11.77 8.89
N GLY A 270 -16.98 10.65 9.61
CA GLY A 270 -18.02 9.62 9.46
C GLY A 270 -19.47 10.13 9.40
N PRO A 271 -19.88 11.15 10.21
CA PRO A 271 -21.22 11.73 10.11
C PRO A 271 -21.55 12.37 8.75
N LEU A 272 -20.56 12.62 7.87
CA LEU A 272 -20.74 13.08 6.50
C LEU A 272 -20.77 11.94 5.47
N SER A 273 -20.77 10.67 5.92
CA SER A 273 -20.66 9.51 5.03
C SER A 273 -21.72 9.50 3.92
N THR A 274 -22.95 9.90 4.21
CA THR A 274 -24.05 9.93 3.23
C THR A 274 -23.76 10.92 2.09
N GLU A 275 -23.24 12.09 2.40
CA GLU A 275 -22.90 13.13 1.41
C GLU A 275 -21.66 12.76 0.60
N LEU A 276 -20.71 12.06 1.23
CA LEU A 276 -19.45 11.69 0.60
C LEU A 276 -19.50 10.37 -0.17
N GLN A 277 -20.51 9.54 0.07
CA GLN A 277 -20.67 8.21 -0.55
C GLN A 277 -20.62 8.28 -2.08
N LEU A 278 -21.40 9.16 -2.68
CA LEU A 278 -21.45 9.31 -4.15
C LEU A 278 -20.12 9.83 -4.72
N LEU A 279 -19.42 10.69 -4.00
CA LEU A 279 -18.09 11.17 -4.41
C LEU A 279 -17.09 10.00 -4.43
N ILE A 280 -17.04 9.21 -3.36
CA ILE A 280 -16.15 8.05 -3.26
C ILE A 280 -16.52 7.00 -4.31
N ALA A 281 -17.82 6.74 -4.52
CA ALA A 281 -18.32 5.84 -5.56
C ALA A 281 -17.96 6.33 -6.97
N GLY A 282 -18.02 7.65 -7.21
CA GLY A 282 -17.57 8.26 -8.46
C GLY A 282 -16.08 8.09 -8.72
N LEU A 283 -15.24 8.32 -7.70
CA LEU A 283 -13.79 8.06 -7.78
C LEU A 283 -13.51 6.58 -8.04
N ALA A 284 -14.25 5.67 -7.41
CA ALA A 284 -14.16 4.24 -7.66
C ALA A 284 -14.48 3.89 -9.12
N ALA A 285 -15.60 4.41 -9.64
CA ALA A 285 -16.04 4.17 -11.02
C ALA A 285 -15.02 4.68 -12.05
N VAL A 286 -14.55 5.92 -11.88
CA VAL A 286 -13.55 6.53 -12.78
C VAL A 286 -12.24 5.75 -12.73
N SER A 287 -11.81 5.30 -11.53
CA SER A 287 -10.59 4.49 -11.37
C SER A 287 -10.71 3.13 -12.04
N LEU A 288 -11.86 2.46 -11.91
CA LEU A 288 -12.13 1.17 -12.58
C LEU A 288 -12.03 1.30 -14.10
N VAL A 289 -12.66 2.32 -14.68
CA VAL A 289 -12.68 2.51 -16.13
C VAL A 289 -11.31 2.94 -16.66
N ILE A 290 -10.74 4.03 -16.13
CA ILE A 290 -9.46 4.57 -16.62
C ILE A 290 -8.34 3.57 -16.40
N GLY A 291 -8.27 2.93 -15.21
CA GLY A 291 -7.24 1.95 -14.89
C GLY A 291 -7.21 0.80 -15.89
N ASN A 292 -8.36 0.21 -16.22
CA ASN A 292 -8.43 -0.90 -17.17
C ASN A 292 -8.13 -0.47 -18.60
N LEU A 293 -8.73 0.62 -19.08
CA LEU A 293 -8.51 1.09 -20.44
C LEU A 293 -7.04 1.41 -20.71
N MET A 294 -6.39 2.09 -19.76
CA MET A 294 -4.99 2.45 -19.90
C MET A 294 -4.05 1.25 -19.73
N ALA A 295 -4.39 0.26 -18.88
CA ALA A 295 -3.58 -0.95 -18.71
C ALA A 295 -3.53 -1.79 -20.00
N ILE A 296 -4.62 -1.88 -20.76
CA ILE A 296 -4.68 -2.60 -22.04
C ILE A 296 -3.67 -2.05 -23.05
N ALA A 297 -3.49 -0.74 -23.07
CA ALA A 297 -2.64 -0.05 -24.05
C ALA A 297 -1.13 -0.17 -23.74
N GLN A 298 -0.73 -0.71 -22.57
CA GLN A 298 0.67 -0.74 -22.18
C GLN A 298 1.41 -1.96 -22.74
N SER A 299 2.64 -1.74 -23.17
CA SER A 299 3.63 -2.79 -23.52
C SER A 299 4.64 -3.03 -22.42
N ASN A 300 4.94 -2.00 -21.61
CA ASN A 300 5.79 -2.12 -20.42
C ASN A 300 4.99 -2.71 -19.26
N LEU A 301 5.50 -3.80 -18.67
CA LEU A 301 4.81 -4.55 -17.61
C LEU A 301 4.69 -3.73 -16.32
N LYS A 302 5.74 -2.97 -15.93
CA LYS A 302 5.69 -2.12 -14.73
C LYS A 302 4.61 -1.04 -14.87
N ARG A 303 4.50 -0.44 -16.05
CA ARG A 303 3.49 0.57 -16.37
C ARG A 303 2.08 -0.04 -16.46
N MET A 304 1.96 -1.24 -17.01
CA MET A 304 0.70 -2.00 -17.00
C MET A 304 0.24 -2.29 -15.58
N LEU A 305 1.15 -2.76 -14.70
CA LEU A 305 0.85 -2.99 -13.29
C LEU A 305 0.47 -1.69 -12.56
N ALA A 306 1.05 -0.55 -12.93
CA ALA A 306 0.67 0.75 -12.37
C ALA A 306 -0.78 1.12 -12.70
N PHE A 307 -1.21 0.99 -13.96
CA PHE A 307 -2.60 1.23 -14.32
C PHE A 307 -3.55 0.16 -13.76
N SER A 308 -3.09 -1.09 -13.68
CA SER A 308 -3.81 -2.13 -12.95
C SER A 308 -4.03 -1.75 -11.48
N THR A 309 -3.02 -1.12 -10.82
CA THR A 309 -3.17 -0.57 -9.47
C THR A 309 -4.31 0.43 -9.40
N VAL A 310 -4.43 1.35 -10.37
CA VAL A 310 -5.54 2.33 -10.42
C VAL A 310 -6.90 1.60 -10.42
N SER A 311 -7.04 0.53 -11.23
CA SER A 311 -8.26 -0.28 -11.24
C SER A 311 -8.50 -1.00 -9.91
N HIS A 312 -7.45 -1.60 -9.31
CA HIS A 312 -7.57 -2.24 -7.99
C HIS A 312 -7.97 -1.26 -6.89
N ILE A 313 -7.48 -0.02 -6.93
CA ILE A 313 -7.92 1.04 -6.02
C ILE A 313 -9.39 1.40 -6.24
N GLY A 314 -9.89 1.33 -7.47
CA GLY A 314 -11.32 1.44 -7.75
C GLY A 314 -12.16 0.40 -6.99
N PHE A 315 -11.72 -0.86 -6.95
CA PHE A 315 -12.36 -1.89 -6.14
C PHE A 315 -12.23 -1.65 -4.63
N LEU A 316 -11.08 -1.17 -4.17
CA LEU A 316 -10.88 -0.81 -2.76
C LEU A 316 -11.83 0.32 -2.33
N LEU A 317 -11.93 1.38 -3.13
CA LEU A 317 -12.84 2.51 -2.89
C LEU A 317 -14.30 2.08 -2.94
N MET A 318 -14.66 1.09 -3.76
CA MET A 318 -16.00 0.47 -3.78
C MET A 318 -16.35 -0.13 -2.42
N GLY A 319 -15.40 -0.82 -1.75
CA GLY A 319 -15.59 -1.32 -0.39
C GLY A 319 -15.81 -0.19 0.62
N ILE A 320 -15.00 0.89 0.55
CA ILE A 320 -15.14 2.08 1.41
C ILE A 320 -16.49 2.76 1.17
N ALA A 321 -16.92 2.92 -0.09
CA ALA A 321 -18.21 3.51 -0.44
C ALA A 321 -19.40 2.68 0.06
N GLY A 322 -19.24 1.35 0.20
CA GLY A 322 -20.22 0.48 0.82
C GLY A 322 -20.48 0.79 2.29
N GLY A 323 -19.50 1.38 2.98
CA GLY A 323 -19.63 1.89 4.35
C GLY A 323 -19.80 0.81 5.43
N GLY A 324 -19.79 1.25 6.69
CA GLY A 324 -20.01 0.40 7.86
C GLY A 324 -18.95 -0.70 8.05
N SER A 325 -19.14 -1.56 9.05
CA SER A 325 -18.18 -2.61 9.39
C SER A 325 -17.89 -3.57 8.24
N GLN A 326 -18.92 -3.93 7.46
CA GLN A 326 -18.76 -4.85 6.32
C GLN A 326 -17.97 -4.22 5.16
N GLY A 327 -18.23 -2.93 4.86
CA GLY A 327 -17.53 -2.22 3.79
C GLY A 327 -16.05 -2.04 4.09
N TYR A 328 -15.70 -1.58 5.30
CA TYR A 328 -14.31 -1.41 5.72
C TYR A 328 -13.59 -2.76 5.88
N ALA A 329 -14.25 -3.82 6.36
CA ALA A 329 -13.67 -5.15 6.43
C ALA A 329 -13.35 -5.72 5.03
N ALA A 330 -14.27 -5.56 4.07
CA ALA A 330 -14.05 -5.97 2.68
C ALA A 330 -12.91 -5.17 2.02
N ALA A 331 -12.84 -3.85 2.27
CA ALA A 331 -11.79 -2.99 1.77
C ALA A 331 -10.42 -3.31 2.39
N LEU A 332 -10.34 -3.63 3.70
CA LEU A 332 -9.10 -4.09 4.34
C LEU A 332 -8.64 -5.43 3.76
N PHE A 333 -9.55 -6.39 3.61
CA PHE A 333 -9.26 -7.67 2.98
C PHE A 333 -8.71 -7.48 1.56
N TYR A 334 -9.31 -6.55 0.81
CA TYR A 334 -8.82 -6.18 -0.53
C TYR A 334 -7.42 -5.56 -0.47
N ALA A 335 -7.18 -4.61 0.43
CA ALA A 335 -5.90 -3.94 0.57
C ALA A 335 -4.76 -4.91 0.93
N LEU A 336 -4.99 -5.82 1.89
CA LEU A 336 -4.04 -6.86 2.28
C LEU A 336 -3.70 -7.79 1.11
N ALA A 337 -4.73 -8.34 0.45
CA ALA A 337 -4.54 -9.26 -0.65
C ALA A 337 -3.86 -8.57 -1.85
N TYR A 338 -4.27 -7.34 -2.18
CA TYR A 338 -3.65 -6.56 -3.24
C TYR A 338 -2.16 -6.33 -2.96
N ALA A 339 -1.80 -5.96 -1.74
CA ALA A 339 -0.41 -5.73 -1.37
C ALA A 339 0.45 -7.01 -1.53
N ILE A 340 -0.09 -8.19 -1.17
CA ILE A 340 0.58 -9.48 -1.38
C ILE A 340 0.71 -9.79 -2.88
N MET A 341 -0.35 -9.59 -3.67
CA MET A 341 -0.34 -9.79 -5.12
C MET A 341 0.66 -8.87 -5.82
N SER A 342 0.68 -7.60 -5.45
CA SER A 342 1.61 -6.60 -6.00
C SER A 342 3.07 -6.94 -5.67
N THR A 343 3.33 -7.35 -4.41
CA THR A 343 4.67 -7.82 -3.98
C THR A 343 5.13 -9.01 -4.83
N ALA A 344 4.26 -9.97 -5.12
CA ALA A 344 4.56 -11.11 -5.97
C ALA A 344 4.83 -10.69 -7.43
N ALA A 345 4.03 -9.77 -7.98
CA ALA A 345 4.15 -9.32 -9.37
C ALA A 345 5.47 -8.58 -9.61
N PHE A 346 5.82 -7.61 -8.76
CA PHE A 346 7.12 -6.94 -8.85
C PHE A 346 8.27 -7.88 -8.48
N GLY A 347 8.06 -8.81 -7.53
CA GLY A 347 9.00 -9.89 -7.21
C GLY A 347 9.35 -10.76 -8.41
N ALA A 348 8.39 -11.07 -9.27
CA ALA A 348 8.62 -11.80 -10.52
C ALA A 348 9.49 -10.99 -11.51
N ILE A 349 9.25 -9.68 -11.65
CA ILE A 349 10.08 -8.78 -12.46
C ILE A 349 11.53 -8.79 -11.94
N ILE A 350 11.72 -8.63 -10.62
CA ILE A 350 13.04 -8.67 -9.97
C ILE A 350 13.74 -10.01 -10.23
N ALA A 351 13.01 -11.13 -10.10
CA ALA A 351 13.57 -12.46 -10.26
C ALA A 351 14.02 -12.77 -11.71
N LEU A 352 13.36 -12.17 -12.70
CA LEU A 352 13.70 -12.31 -14.12
C LEU A 352 14.70 -11.28 -14.60
N SER A 353 14.94 -10.21 -13.84
CA SER A 353 15.92 -9.15 -14.15
C SER A 353 17.32 -9.54 -13.67
N ARG A 354 18.34 -9.04 -14.38
CA ARG A 354 19.78 -9.20 -14.04
C ARG A 354 20.53 -7.90 -14.33
N ALA A 355 21.78 -7.80 -13.91
CA ALA A 355 22.63 -6.67 -14.26
C ALA A 355 22.74 -6.51 -15.79
N GLY A 356 22.37 -5.33 -16.29
CA GLY A 356 22.33 -5.03 -17.73
C GLY A 356 21.07 -5.48 -18.47
N PHE A 357 20.11 -6.11 -17.79
CA PHE A 357 18.82 -6.50 -18.38
C PHE A 357 17.69 -6.35 -17.38
N GLU A 358 16.68 -5.55 -17.70
CA GLU A 358 15.44 -5.41 -16.93
C GLU A 358 14.28 -6.10 -17.66
N ALA A 359 13.65 -7.08 -17.00
CA ALA A 359 12.47 -7.79 -17.52
C ALA A 359 11.21 -6.95 -17.32
N GLU A 360 11.13 -5.80 -17.96
CA GLU A 360 10.05 -4.85 -17.74
C GLU A 360 9.04 -4.74 -18.90
N ASN A 361 9.32 -5.35 -20.04
CA ASN A 361 8.37 -5.41 -21.16
C ASN A 361 7.65 -6.75 -21.17
N ILE A 362 6.39 -6.76 -21.61
CA ILE A 362 5.60 -7.99 -21.72
C ILE A 362 6.28 -8.98 -22.69
N GLU A 363 6.96 -8.48 -23.71
CA GLU A 363 7.70 -9.31 -24.68
C GLU A 363 8.89 -10.06 -24.06
N ASP A 364 9.48 -9.54 -22.97
CA ASP A 364 10.59 -10.20 -22.28
C ASP A 364 10.16 -11.55 -21.67
N PHE A 365 8.85 -11.77 -21.51
CA PHE A 365 8.26 -13.00 -21.00
C PHE A 365 7.95 -14.05 -22.08
N LYS A 366 8.20 -13.77 -23.39
CA LYS A 366 7.92 -14.70 -24.50
C LYS A 366 8.59 -16.05 -24.29
N GLY A 367 7.80 -17.11 -24.39
CA GLY A 367 8.27 -18.48 -24.27
C GLY A 367 8.88 -18.85 -22.90
N LEU A 368 8.53 -18.13 -21.82
CA LEU A 368 9.06 -18.38 -20.49
C LEU A 368 8.81 -19.82 -20.05
N ASN A 369 7.65 -20.40 -20.41
CA ASN A 369 7.33 -21.79 -20.07
C ASN A 369 8.31 -22.80 -20.68
N ALA A 370 8.75 -22.59 -21.91
CA ALA A 370 9.74 -23.46 -22.57
C ALA A 370 11.12 -23.37 -21.92
N ARG A 371 11.47 -22.19 -21.37
CA ARG A 371 12.78 -21.93 -20.74
C ARG A 371 12.82 -22.28 -19.25
N ASN A 372 11.77 -21.94 -18.52
CA ASN A 372 11.65 -22.17 -17.07
C ASN A 372 10.18 -22.38 -16.68
N PRO A 373 9.67 -23.63 -16.78
CA PRO A 373 8.27 -23.95 -16.48
C PRO A 373 7.86 -23.59 -15.06
N TRP A 374 8.76 -23.71 -14.07
CA TRP A 374 8.49 -23.36 -12.68
C TRP A 374 8.19 -21.86 -12.52
N MET A 375 9.04 -21.01 -13.09
CA MET A 375 8.84 -19.57 -13.05
C MET A 375 7.58 -19.17 -13.81
N ALA A 376 7.31 -19.77 -14.95
CA ALA A 376 6.08 -19.52 -15.71
C ALA A 376 4.83 -19.89 -14.89
N GLY A 377 4.87 -21.01 -14.15
CA GLY A 377 3.79 -21.42 -13.24
C GLY A 377 3.57 -20.41 -12.10
N LEU A 378 4.64 -19.88 -11.50
CA LEU A 378 4.53 -18.85 -10.46
C LEU A 378 3.92 -17.55 -11.00
N VAL A 379 4.39 -17.09 -12.16
CA VAL A 379 3.83 -15.87 -12.80
C VAL A 379 2.38 -16.10 -13.23
N LEU A 380 2.00 -17.30 -13.66
CA LEU A 380 0.61 -17.65 -13.95
C LEU A 380 -0.26 -17.49 -12.70
N CYS A 381 0.15 -18.04 -11.54
CA CYS A 381 -0.57 -17.89 -10.28
C CYS A 381 -0.77 -16.40 -9.91
N ILE A 382 0.27 -15.58 -10.10
CA ILE A 382 0.23 -14.14 -9.81
C ILE A 382 -0.76 -13.42 -10.74
N MET A 383 -0.65 -13.63 -12.06
CA MET A 383 -1.52 -12.99 -13.05
C MET A 383 -2.98 -13.45 -12.91
N ALA A 384 -3.22 -14.74 -12.63
CA ALA A 384 -4.55 -15.27 -12.40
C ALA A 384 -5.18 -14.68 -11.11
N SER A 385 -4.40 -14.51 -10.05
CA SER A 385 -4.88 -13.86 -8.82
C SER A 385 -5.23 -12.38 -9.05
N LEU A 386 -4.38 -11.61 -9.74
CA LEU A 386 -4.66 -10.21 -10.09
C LEU A 386 -5.89 -10.08 -11.00
N ALA A 387 -6.06 -10.99 -11.96
CA ALA A 387 -7.25 -11.07 -12.79
C ALA A 387 -8.53 -11.34 -11.97
N GLY A 388 -8.40 -12.03 -10.83
CA GLY A 388 -9.53 -12.43 -10.00
C GLY A 388 -10.16 -13.73 -10.48
N ILE A 389 -9.34 -14.67 -10.96
CA ILE A 389 -9.79 -16.01 -11.39
C ILE A 389 -9.87 -16.93 -10.17
N PRO A 390 -10.99 -17.67 -9.95
CA PRO A 390 -11.04 -18.70 -8.91
C PRO A 390 -10.02 -19.80 -9.18
N PRO A 391 -9.41 -20.43 -8.18
CA PRO A 391 -9.62 -20.27 -6.73
C PRO A 391 -8.66 -19.29 -6.05
N PHE A 392 -7.98 -18.42 -6.80
CA PHE A 392 -6.98 -17.50 -6.26
C PHE A 392 -7.57 -16.41 -5.36
N LEU A 393 -6.73 -15.86 -4.47
CA LEU A 393 -7.11 -14.88 -3.45
C LEU A 393 -7.84 -13.65 -4.02
N GLY A 394 -7.40 -13.13 -5.17
CA GLY A 394 -7.99 -11.95 -5.80
C GLY A 394 -9.47 -12.09 -6.20
N PHE A 395 -9.95 -13.30 -6.44
CA PHE A 395 -11.37 -13.55 -6.70
C PHE A 395 -12.23 -13.21 -5.47
N TRP A 396 -11.86 -13.73 -4.32
CA TRP A 396 -12.61 -13.56 -3.07
C TRP A 396 -12.64 -12.10 -2.60
N THR A 397 -11.53 -11.38 -2.80
CA THR A 397 -11.47 -9.96 -2.44
C THR A 397 -12.39 -9.11 -3.33
N LYS A 398 -12.42 -9.36 -4.65
CA LYS A 398 -13.37 -8.71 -5.55
C LYS A 398 -14.81 -9.01 -5.16
N LEU A 399 -15.12 -10.29 -4.86
CA LEU A 399 -16.44 -10.69 -4.44
C LEU A 399 -16.89 -9.99 -3.15
N ALA A 400 -15.98 -9.85 -2.17
CA ALA A 400 -16.27 -9.18 -0.91
C ALA A 400 -16.64 -7.69 -1.09
N VAL A 401 -15.86 -6.94 -1.88
CA VAL A 401 -16.15 -5.51 -2.10
C VAL A 401 -17.37 -5.29 -3.00
N LEU A 402 -17.64 -6.18 -3.95
CA LEU A 402 -18.88 -6.16 -4.74
C LEU A 402 -20.10 -6.38 -3.84
N GLY A 403 -20.02 -7.35 -2.92
CA GLY A 403 -21.09 -7.58 -1.92
C GLY A 403 -21.28 -6.35 -1.01
N ALA A 404 -20.21 -5.73 -0.55
CA ALA A 404 -20.29 -4.51 0.26
C ALA A 404 -20.96 -3.36 -0.50
N ALA A 405 -20.63 -3.16 -1.79
CA ALA A 405 -21.28 -2.13 -2.61
C ALA A 405 -22.78 -2.39 -2.81
N VAL A 406 -23.20 -3.66 -3.03
CA VAL A 406 -24.61 -4.02 -3.14
C VAL A 406 -25.35 -3.73 -1.83
N ASN A 407 -24.79 -4.13 -0.69
CA ASN A 407 -25.35 -3.88 0.64
C ASN A 407 -25.42 -2.39 0.97
N GLY A 408 -24.47 -1.59 0.50
CA GLY A 408 -24.45 -0.13 0.62
C GLY A 408 -25.36 0.62 -0.37
N GLY A 409 -26.22 -0.10 -1.13
CA GLY A 409 -27.15 0.51 -2.10
C GLY A 409 -26.53 0.95 -3.42
N LEU A 410 -25.26 0.58 -3.69
CA LEU A 410 -24.50 0.98 -4.88
C LEU A 410 -24.47 -0.14 -5.95
N LEU A 411 -25.65 -0.73 -6.24
CA LEU A 411 -25.76 -1.82 -7.24
C LEU A 411 -25.18 -1.45 -8.60
N TRP A 412 -25.38 -0.20 -9.05
CA TRP A 412 -24.84 0.30 -10.31
C TRP A 412 -23.29 0.21 -10.35
N LEU A 413 -22.64 0.52 -9.23
CA LEU A 413 -21.18 0.47 -9.10
C LEU A 413 -20.68 -0.99 -9.07
N ALA A 414 -21.43 -1.90 -8.42
CA ALA A 414 -21.14 -3.32 -8.43
C ALA A 414 -21.22 -3.90 -9.85
N ILE A 415 -22.25 -3.54 -10.63
CA ILE A 415 -22.38 -3.95 -12.05
C ILE A 415 -21.18 -3.44 -12.86
N LEU A 416 -20.83 -2.16 -12.72
CA LEU A 416 -19.65 -1.59 -13.37
C LEU A 416 -18.37 -2.33 -12.97
N GLY A 417 -18.23 -2.67 -11.68
CA GLY A 417 -17.09 -3.42 -11.16
C GLY A 417 -16.95 -4.79 -11.80
N VAL A 418 -18.05 -5.53 -11.97
CA VAL A 418 -18.04 -6.84 -12.66
C VAL A 418 -17.60 -6.67 -14.12
N LEU A 419 -18.16 -5.71 -14.86
CA LEU A 419 -17.76 -5.44 -16.24
C LEU A 419 -16.28 -5.08 -16.35
N CYS A 420 -15.80 -4.21 -15.46
CA CYS A 420 -14.39 -3.82 -15.40
C CYS A 420 -13.47 -4.99 -14.99
N ALA A 421 -13.93 -5.92 -14.15
CA ALA A 421 -13.18 -7.12 -13.81
C ALA A 421 -12.98 -8.03 -15.03
N VAL A 422 -14.01 -8.20 -15.87
CA VAL A 422 -13.94 -8.98 -17.12
C VAL A 422 -12.95 -8.30 -18.09
N VAL A 423 -13.04 -6.99 -18.27
CA VAL A 423 -12.10 -6.23 -19.10
C VAL A 423 -10.67 -6.36 -18.56
N GLY A 424 -10.50 -6.31 -17.24
CA GLY A 424 -9.20 -6.46 -16.58
C GLY A 424 -8.54 -7.82 -16.79
N CYS A 425 -9.30 -8.89 -16.96
CA CYS A 425 -8.74 -10.20 -17.29
C CYS A 425 -7.91 -10.17 -18.57
N PHE A 426 -8.24 -9.34 -19.54
CA PHE A 426 -7.60 -9.33 -20.85
C PHE A 426 -6.09 -9.08 -20.77
N TYR A 427 -5.65 -8.03 -20.09
CA TYR A 427 -4.22 -7.68 -20.06
C TYR A 427 -3.39 -8.64 -19.19
N TYR A 428 -3.97 -9.27 -18.18
CA TYR A 428 -3.30 -10.34 -17.42
C TYR A 428 -3.19 -11.63 -18.24
N LEU A 429 -4.26 -12.02 -18.93
CA LEU A 429 -4.25 -13.16 -19.83
C LEU A 429 -3.31 -12.95 -21.02
N ARG A 430 -3.12 -11.71 -21.50
CA ARG A 430 -2.11 -11.38 -22.50
C ARG A 430 -0.70 -11.74 -22.05
N VAL A 431 -0.34 -11.48 -20.78
CA VAL A 431 0.97 -11.88 -20.23
C VAL A 431 1.07 -13.41 -20.20
N ILE A 432 0.04 -14.10 -19.73
CA ILE A 432 0.00 -15.57 -19.71
C ILE A 432 0.12 -16.14 -21.12
N LYS A 433 -0.60 -15.58 -22.10
CA LYS A 433 -0.53 -15.99 -23.52
C LYS A 433 0.89 -15.89 -24.05
N VAL A 434 1.56 -14.77 -23.82
CA VAL A 434 2.94 -14.53 -24.29
C VAL A 434 3.91 -15.54 -23.66
N MET A 435 3.73 -15.91 -22.39
CA MET A 435 4.61 -16.87 -21.69
C MET A 435 4.47 -18.30 -22.18
N TYR A 436 3.24 -18.72 -22.49
CA TYR A 436 2.94 -20.15 -22.76
C TYR A 436 2.82 -20.48 -24.24
N PHE A 437 2.40 -19.54 -25.11
CA PHE A 437 2.04 -19.81 -26.50
C PHE A 437 2.95 -19.13 -27.52
N ASP A 438 3.70 -18.09 -27.14
CA ASP A 438 4.62 -17.42 -28.08
C ASP A 438 5.99 -18.10 -28.03
N GLU A 439 6.67 -18.17 -29.17
CA GLU A 439 8.03 -18.73 -29.27
C GLU A 439 9.05 -17.86 -28.52
N PRO A 440 10.03 -18.53 -27.85
CA PRO A 440 11.08 -17.79 -27.15
C PRO A 440 11.93 -16.98 -28.13
N VAL A 441 12.13 -15.69 -27.86
CA VAL A 441 12.96 -14.79 -28.65
C VAL A 441 14.28 -14.52 -27.92
N GLY A 442 15.43 -14.61 -28.65
CA GLY A 442 16.76 -14.34 -28.10
C GLY A 442 17.38 -15.54 -27.34
N GLU A 443 18.57 -15.32 -26.78
CA GLU A 443 19.28 -16.32 -25.97
C GLU A 443 18.51 -16.74 -24.72
N ALA A 444 18.74 -17.99 -24.27
CA ALA A 444 18.13 -18.47 -23.02
C ALA A 444 18.47 -17.51 -21.88
N MET A 445 17.43 -17.02 -21.17
CA MET A 445 17.65 -16.24 -19.97
C MET A 445 18.50 -17.07 -19.00
N PRO A 446 19.70 -16.62 -18.60
CA PRO A 446 20.49 -17.34 -17.61
C PRO A 446 19.63 -17.50 -16.34
N ARG A 447 19.67 -18.69 -15.76
CA ARG A 447 18.99 -18.94 -14.49
C ARG A 447 19.52 -17.95 -13.45
N ASN A 448 18.62 -17.20 -12.83
CA ASN A 448 18.98 -16.46 -11.63
C ASN A 448 19.31 -17.48 -10.54
N ASN A 449 20.59 -17.53 -10.14
CA ASN A 449 21.08 -18.48 -9.13
C ASN A 449 20.73 -18.05 -7.69
N ASP A 450 19.89 -17.03 -7.51
CA ASP A 450 19.43 -16.60 -6.19
C ASP A 450 18.36 -17.55 -5.65
N ARG A 451 18.80 -18.50 -4.82
CA ARG A 451 17.90 -19.46 -4.18
C ARG A 451 16.92 -18.79 -3.21
N VAL A 452 17.39 -17.75 -2.49
CA VAL A 452 16.54 -17.03 -1.52
C VAL A 452 15.40 -16.33 -2.25
N LEU A 453 15.72 -15.59 -3.31
CA LEU A 453 14.74 -14.91 -4.15
C LEU A 453 13.74 -15.91 -4.77
N GLY A 454 14.23 -17.04 -5.28
CA GLY A 454 13.39 -18.08 -5.86
C GLY A 454 12.43 -18.72 -4.84
N VAL A 455 12.90 -18.97 -3.62
CA VAL A 455 12.06 -19.52 -2.53
C VAL A 455 11.02 -18.49 -2.09
N VAL A 456 11.41 -17.23 -1.85
CA VAL A 456 10.50 -16.17 -1.40
C VAL A 456 9.42 -15.90 -2.44
N LEU A 457 9.78 -15.83 -3.73
CA LEU A 457 8.80 -15.68 -4.81
C LEU A 457 7.87 -16.91 -4.90
N GLY A 458 8.44 -18.13 -4.77
CA GLY A 458 7.66 -19.36 -4.76
C GLY A 458 6.64 -19.37 -3.63
N VAL A 459 7.06 -19.05 -2.40
CA VAL A 459 6.16 -18.95 -1.24
C VAL A 459 5.10 -17.89 -1.46
N ASN A 460 5.47 -16.69 -1.92
CA ASN A 460 4.53 -15.60 -2.14
C ASN A 460 3.50 -15.93 -3.24
N ALA A 461 3.94 -16.46 -4.39
CA ALA A 461 3.04 -16.82 -5.49
C ALA A 461 2.11 -17.98 -5.13
N LEU A 462 2.61 -19.02 -4.45
CA LEU A 462 1.80 -20.15 -4.01
C LEU A 462 0.87 -19.76 -2.84
N ALA A 463 1.27 -18.79 -2.01
CA ALA A 463 0.40 -18.23 -0.99
C ALA A 463 -0.88 -17.62 -1.59
N LEU A 464 -0.83 -17.06 -2.80
CA LEU A 464 -2.03 -16.53 -3.46
C LEU A 464 -3.07 -17.62 -3.78
N LEU A 465 -2.61 -18.83 -4.07
CA LEU A 465 -3.49 -19.99 -4.23
C LEU A 465 -3.95 -20.54 -2.87
N ALA A 466 -3.02 -20.76 -1.95
CA ALA A 466 -3.31 -21.34 -0.63
C ALA A 466 -4.27 -20.44 0.18
N LEU A 467 -4.01 -19.14 0.22
CA LEU A 467 -4.87 -18.16 0.88
C LEU A 467 -6.20 -17.95 0.13
N GLY A 468 -6.23 -18.20 -1.17
CA GLY A 468 -7.47 -18.22 -1.94
C GLY A 468 -8.36 -19.41 -1.58
N LEU A 469 -7.78 -20.59 -1.36
CA LEU A 469 -8.51 -21.77 -0.87
C LEU A 469 -8.94 -21.62 0.61
N ALA A 470 -8.15 -20.90 1.40
CA ALA A 470 -8.38 -20.62 2.83
C ALA A 470 -8.60 -19.11 3.10
N TRP A 471 -9.43 -18.44 2.31
CA TRP A 471 -9.65 -16.98 2.42
C TRP A 471 -10.42 -16.58 3.66
N ASN A 472 -11.29 -17.43 4.17
CA ASN A 472 -12.23 -17.11 5.26
C ASN A 472 -11.55 -16.66 6.56
N PRO A 473 -10.47 -17.29 7.07
CA PRO A 473 -9.76 -16.82 8.26
C PRO A 473 -9.26 -15.37 8.13
N ILE A 474 -8.76 -14.97 6.95
CA ILE A 474 -8.29 -13.59 6.73
C ILE A 474 -9.48 -12.64 6.73
N MET A 475 -10.60 -13.02 6.12
CA MET A 475 -11.81 -12.20 6.12
C MET A 475 -12.37 -12.03 7.54
N VAL A 476 -12.40 -13.09 8.34
CA VAL A 476 -12.80 -13.01 9.76
C VAL A 476 -11.89 -12.08 10.53
N TRP A 477 -10.58 -12.14 10.32
CA TRP A 477 -9.62 -11.23 10.95
C TRP A 477 -9.88 -9.77 10.56
N CYS A 478 -10.20 -9.50 9.29
CA CYS A 478 -10.60 -8.17 8.82
C CYS A 478 -11.94 -7.71 9.43
N GLN A 479 -12.91 -8.61 9.60
CA GLN A 479 -14.18 -8.30 10.26
C GLN A 479 -14.00 -7.95 11.73
N GLN A 480 -13.15 -8.68 12.45
CA GLN A 480 -12.82 -8.40 13.84
C GLN A 480 -12.18 -7.01 14.02
N ALA A 481 -11.39 -6.55 13.04
CA ALA A 481 -10.79 -5.23 13.05
C ALA A 481 -11.82 -4.09 13.11
N PHE A 482 -13.02 -4.30 12.56
CA PHE A 482 -14.09 -3.29 12.47
C PHE A 482 -15.37 -3.70 13.20
N ALA A 483 -15.31 -4.67 14.12
CA ALA A 483 -16.46 -5.13 14.88
C ALA A 483 -17.12 -4.01 15.73
N HIS A 484 -16.36 -2.99 16.10
CA HIS A 484 -16.85 -1.82 16.85
C HIS A 484 -17.68 -0.84 16.01
N LEU A 485 -17.73 -1.00 14.68
CA LEU A 485 -18.59 -0.21 13.78
C LEU A 485 -19.93 -0.89 13.49
N ALA A 486 -20.19 -2.06 14.06
CA ALA A 486 -21.40 -2.85 13.83
C ALA A 486 -22.59 -2.34 14.63
#